data_844363828b70403455f16c4dac05e8db
#
_entry.id   844363828b70403455f16c4dac05e8db
#
_cell.length_a   1.000
_cell.length_b   1.000
_cell.length_c   1.000
_cell.angle_alpha   90.00
_cell.angle_beta   90.00
_cell.angle_gamma   90.00
#
_symmetry.space_group_name_H-M   'P 1'
#
loop_
_entity.id
_entity.type
_entity.pdbx_description
1 polymer ?
#
loop_
_entity_poly.entity_id
_entity_poly.type
_entity_poly.pdbx_seq_one_letter_code
_entity_poly.pdbx_strand_id
1 'polypeptide(L)'
;MIIAYDGTRYYGWEHQPNTDMTIQGKLESVLSQMTGEQIDVIGAGRTDAGVHAKGMAANAHMQTSMTPDEICDYMNRYLPEDICVMEVRIASERFHSRYNAMGKTYCYTCYVGDKKPVFNRKYVHITGAVPDVEAMKKAASYLVGVHDFASFCGNPKMKKSTVREIYSIDISLKGSYLNMTFHGSGFLQYMVRILSGTLLEVGFGKREADSMQELLKAKNRSLAGATAPAKGLSLLKVHYAN
;
A
#
# COMPACT_ATOMS: atom_id res chain seq x y z
N MET A 1 -0.24 -9.40 14.30
CA MET A 1 0.29 -8.05 14.54
C MET A 1 -0.30 -7.07 13.55
N ILE A 2 -0.59 -5.85 14.00
CA ILE A 2 -0.91 -4.68 13.14
C ILE A 2 0.24 -3.70 13.26
N ILE A 3 0.77 -3.25 12.13
CA ILE A 3 2.04 -2.53 12.06
C ILE A 3 1.88 -1.24 11.26
N ALA A 4 2.39 -0.14 11.79
CA ALA A 4 2.53 1.13 11.08
C ALA A 4 4.02 1.40 10.80
N TYR A 5 4.32 1.99 9.64
CA TYR A 5 5.69 2.39 9.31
C TYR A 5 5.79 3.54 8.31
N ASP A 6 6.81 4.36 8.48
CA ASP A 6 7.33 5.29 7.47
C ASP A 6 8.30 4.55 6.56
N GLY A 7 7.87 4.24 5.33
CA GLY A 7 8.67 3.50 4.36
C GLY A 7 9.81 4.28 3.71
N THR A 8 9.99 5.58 4.03
CA THR A 8 10.87 6.51 3.30
C THR A 8 12.29 5.97 3.10
N ARG A 9 12.87 5.33 4.11
CA ARG A 9 14.26 4.83 4.06
C ARG A 9 14.38 3.32 3.82
N TYR A 10 13.22 2.64 3.60
CA TYR A 10 13.20 1.19 3.41
C TYR A 10 13.06 0.82 1.94
N TYR A 11 13.71 -0.27 1.56
CA TYR A 11 13.61 -0.89 0.23
C TYR A 11 12.33 -1.73 0.06
N GLY A 12 11.28 -1.39 0.81
CA GLY A 12 9.98 -2.04 0.81
C GLY A 12 9.80 -3.02 1.97
N TRP A 13 8.75 -3.81 1.85
CA TRP A 13 8.39 -4.80 2.89
C TRP A 13 9.35 -5.99 2.90
N GLU A 14 9.50 -6.67 1.75
CA GLU A 14 10.09 -8.00 1.65
C GLU A 14 11.62 -7.98 1.71
N HIS A 15 12.19 -9.00 2.31
CA HIS A 15 13.63 -9.27 2.28
C HIS A 15 14.24 -9.13 0.89
N GLN A 16 15.44 -8.56 0.84
CA GLN A 16 16.25 -8.44 -0.37
C GLN A 16 17.67 -8.93 -0.09
N PRO A 17 18.33 -9.61 -1.06
CA PRO A 17 19.64 -10.24 -0.82
C PRO A 17 20.76 -9.27 -0.40
N ASN A 18 20.63 -8.00 -0.81
CA ASN A 18 21.71 -7.02 -0.71
C ASN A 18 21.48 -5.95 0.37
N THR A 19 20.42 -6.07 1.18
CA THR A 19 20.10 -5.06 2.20
C THR A 19 19.25 -5.64 3.33
N ASP A 20 19.54 -5.21 4.55
CA ASP A 20 18.74 -5.45 5.75
C ASP A 20 17.70 -4.33 6.00
N MET A 21 17.69 -3.29 5.14
CA MET A 21 16.79 -2.15 5.24
C MET A 21 15.43 -2.46 4.61
N THR A 22 14.76 -3.50 5.12
CA THR A 22 13.38 -3.88 4.78
C THR A 22 12.54 -3.95 6.05
N ILE A 23 11.24 -3.69 5.93
CA ILE A 23 10.33 -3.72 7.09
C ILE A 23 10.30 -5.12 7.70
N GLN A 24 10.15 -6.16 6.86
CA GLN A 24 10.16 -7.56 7.28
C GLN A 24 11.43 -7.91 8.05
N GLY A 25 12.60 -7.54 7.52
CA GLY A 25 13.88 -7.84 8.17
C GLY A 25 14.02 -7.19 9.55
N LYS A 26 13.52 -5.95 9.74
CA LYS A 26 13.54 -5.30 11.06
C LYS A 26 12.64 -6.01 12.07
N LEU A 27 11.44 -6.43 11.64
CA LEU A 27 10.50 -7.18 12.49
C LEU A 27 11.08 -8.54 12.91
N GLU A 28 11.61 -9.29 11.94
CA GLU A 28 12.21 -10.61 12.17
C GLU A 28 13.43 -10.55 13.07
N SER A 29 14.29 -9.54 12.88
CA SER A 29 15.46 -9.33 13.74
C SER A 29 15.07 -9.13 15.20
N VAL A 30 14.06 -8.30 15.49
CA VAL A 30 13.60 -8.03 16.85
C VAL A 30 12.90 -9.24 17.47
N LEU A 31 12.04 -9.94 16.71
CA LEU A 31 11.37 -11.16 17.18
C LEU A 31 12.38 -12.28 17.43
N SER A 32 13.35 -12.46 16.55
CA SER A 32 14.40 -13.48 16.73
C SER A 32 15.30 -13.17 17.93
N GLN A 33 15.61 -11.91 18.19
CA GLN A 33 16.30 -11.48 19.40
C GLN A 33 15.48 -11.77 20.67
N MET A 34 14.17 -11.57 20.61
CA MET A 34 13.26 -11.79 21.74
C MET A 34 13.14 -13.28 22.10
N THR A 35 13.06 -14.15 21.11
CA THR A 35 12.82 -15.60 21.31
C THR A 35 14.11 -16.42 21.41
N GLY A 36 15.22 -15.91 20.89
CA GLY A 36 16.47 -16.66 20.71
C GLY A 36 16.45 -17.63 19.52
N GLU A 37 15.39 -17.61 18.71
CA GLU A 37 15.20 -18.46 17.54
C GLU A 37 14.99 -17.61 16.28
N GLN A 38 15.25 -18.18 15.11
CA GLN A 38 14.91 -17.51 13.87
C GLN A 38 13.38 -17.48 13.67
N ILE A 39 12.81 -16.28 13.55
CA ILE A 39 11.39 -16.06 13.36
C ILE A 39 11.13 -15.46 11.98
N ASP A 40 10.27 -16.12 11.21
CA ASP A 40 9.81 -15.62 9.92
C ASP A 40 8.50 -14.82 10.09
N VAL A 41 8.42 -13.65 9.47
CA VAL A 41 7.24 -12.78 9.50
C VAL A 41 6.55 -12.76 8.13
N ILE A 42 5.28 -13.13 8.11
CA ILE A 42 4.47 -13.15 6.90
C ILE A 42 3.56 -11.92 6.86
N GLY A 43 3.81 -11.00 5.93
CA GLY A 43 2.96 -9.83 5.71
C GLY A 43 1.71 -10.14 4.87
N ALA A 44 0.62 -9.43 5.10
CA ALA A 44 -0.60 -9.51 4.30
C ALA A 44 -0.37 -9.13 2.83
N GLY A 45 0.69 -8.39 2.55
CA GLY A 45 1.11 -8.02 1.21
C GLY A 45 2.48 -7.38 1.23
N ARG A 46 2.99 -7.10 0.05
CA ARG A 46 4.24 -6.38 -0.14
C ARG A 46 3.96 -4.93 -0.43
N THR A 47 4.68 -4.03 0.19
CA THR A 47 4.75 -2.62 -0.20
C THR A 47 6.08 -2.36 -0.88
N ASP A 48 6.07 -1.47 -1.87
CA ASP A 48 7.26 -1.08 -2.61
C ASP A 48 8.20 -0.21 -1.75
N ALA A 49 9.43 -0.03 -2.19
CA ALA A 49 10.36 0.93 -1.59
C ALA A 49 9.73 2.32 -1.50
N GLY A 50 9.83 2.95 -0.33
CA GLY A 50 9.28 4.27 -0.06
C GLY A 50 7.76 4.35 0.16
N VAL A 51 7.04 3.22 0.15
CA VAL A 51 5.61 3.16 0.45
C VAL A 51 5.40 2.97 1.95
N HIS A 52 4.42 3.68 2.51
CA HIS A 52 4.09 3.67 3.94
C HIS A 52 2.96 2.71 4.27
N ALA A 53 2.78 2.41 5.55
CA ALA A 53 1.59 1.75 6.05
C ALA A 53 1.14 2.34 7.39
N LYS A 54 -0.17 2.41 7.59
CA LYS A 54 -0.81 2.73 8.87
C LYS A 54 -1.43 1.50 9.53
N GLY A 55 -1.58 0.40 8.79
CA GLY A 55 -2.22 -0.82 9.27
C GLY A 55 -1.86 -2.04 8.41
N MET A 56 -0.56 -2.34 8.28
CA MET A 56 -0.11 -3.60 7.72
C MET A 56 -0.38 -4.71 8.70
N ALA A 57 -1.04 -5.79 8.25
CA ALA A 57 -1.20 -6.99 9.06
C ALA A 57 -0.09 -7.99 8.74
N ALA A 58 0.44 -8.63 9.77
CA ALA A 58 1.42 -9.71 9.64
C ALA A 58 1.22 -10.78 10.71
N ASN A 59 1.63 -12.00 10.42
CA ASN A 59 1.70 -13.08 11.40
C ASN A 59 3.11 -13.69 11.46
N ALA A 60 3.42 -14.25 12.61
CA ALA A 60 4.60 -15.07 12.85
C ALA A 60 4.19 -16.25 13.75
N HIS A 61 4.92 -17.35 13.63
CA HIS A 61 4.81 -18.47 14.56
C HIS A 61 6.01 -18.43 15.51
N MET A 62 5.76 -18.48 16.80
CA MET A 62 6.81 -18.46 17.81
C MET A 62 6.33 -19.15 19.08
N GLN A 63 7.26 -19.67 19.88
CA GLN A 63 7.00 -20.15 21.22
C GLN A 63 7.54 -19.14 22.22
N THR A 64 6.68 -18.64 23.11
CA THR A 64 7.03 -17.69 24.15
C THR A 64 6.04 -17.75 25.30
N SER A 65 6.49 -17.42 26.48
CA SER A 65 5.63 -17.23 27.68
C SER A 65 5.10 -15.80 27.79
N MET A 66 5.55 -14.89 26.91
CA MET A 66 5.11 -13.49 26.93
C MET A 66 3.68 -13.35 26.43
N THR A 67 2.94 -12.46 27.07
CA THR A 67 1.61 -12.05 26.63
C THR A 67 1.70 -11.21 25.33
N PRO A 68 0.60 -11.07 24.56
CA PRO A 68 0.57 -10.20 23.39
C PRO A 68 1.01 -8.75 23.68
N ASP A 69 0.62 -8.20 24.83
CA ASP A 69 1.00 -6.85 25.24
C ASP A 69 2.50 -6.74 25.53
N GLU A 70 3.08 -7.72 26.23
CA GLU A 70 4.52 -7.76 26.47
C GLU A 70 5.34 -7.90 25.19
N ILE A 71 4.85 -8.69 24.21
CA ILE A 71 5.46 -8.79 22.88
C ILE A 71 5.40 -7.43 22.17
N CYS A 72 4.23 -6.76 22.20
CA CYS A 72 4.04 -5.45 21.61
C CYS A 72 5.03 -4.41 22.21
N ASP A 73 5.15 -4.37 23.52
CA ASP A 73 6.05 -3.47 24.25
C ASP A 73 7.53 -3.77 23.94
N TYR A 74 7.89 -5.07 23.92
CA TYR A 74 9.25 -5.47 23.55
C TYR A 74 9.59 -5.03 22.11
N MET A 75 8.72 -5.32 21.16
CA MET A 75 8.95 -4.93 19.77
C MET A 75 9.12 -3.42 19.63
N ASN A 76 8.24 -2.63 20.22
CA ASN A 76 8.31 -1.16 20.13
C ASN A 76 9.52 -0.56 20.87
N ARG A 77 10.10 -1.27 21.83
CA ARG A 77 11.33 -0.86 22.51
C ARG A 77 12.57 -1.01 21.63
N TYR A 78 12.60 -2.03 20.77
CA TYR A 78 13.79 -2.37 19.98
C TYR A 78 13.66 -2.07 18.48
N LEU A 79 12.45 -1.84 17.98
CA LEU A 79 12.24 -1.38 16.60
C LEU A 79 12.73 0.06 16.41
N PRO A 80 13.17 0.41 15.18
CA PRO A 80 13.45 1.79 14.83
C PRO A 80 12.21 2.69 15.01
N GLU A 81 12.41 3.98 15.26
CA GLU A 81 11.33 4.98 15.51
C GLU A 81 10.29 5.11 14.39
N ASP A 82 10.63 4.66 13.19
CA ASP A 82 9.78 4.70 12.01
C ASP A 82 9.01 3.39 11.74
N ILE A 83 9.06 2.42 12.66
CA ILE A 83 8.26 1.20 12.66
C ILE A 83 7.61 1.03 14.04
N CYS A 84 6.28 0.87 14.06
CA CYS A 84 5.53 0.66 15.29
C CYS A 84 4.59 -0.53 15.15
N VAL A 85 4.62 -1.45 16.12
CA VAL A 85 3.61 -2.49 16.29
C VAL A 85 2.47 -1.89 17.10
N MET A 86 1.32 -1.69 16.45
CA MET A 86 0.14 -1.07 17.05
C MET A 86 -0.64 -2.04 17.91
N GLU A 87 -0.58 -3.33 17.57
CA GLU A 87 -1.36 -4.37 18.22
C GLU A 87 -0.74 -5.74 17.95
N VAL A 88 -0.76 -6.61 18.96
CA VAL A 88 -0.46 -8.04 18.85
C VAL A 88 -1.69 -8.83 19.37
N ARG A 89 -2.05 -9.88 18.67
CA ARG A 89 -3.12 -10.81 19.06
C ARG A 89 -2.69 -12.23 18.81
N ILE A 90 -3.16 -13.14 19.63
CA ILE A 90 -3.09 -14.58 19.35
C ILE A 90 -4.07 -14.87 18.22
N ALA A 91 -3.63 -15.63 17.24
CA ALA A 91 -4.45 -16.09 16.13
C ALA A 91 -4.45 -17.63 16.08
N SER A 92 -5.39 -18.22 15.36
CA SER A 92 -5.35 -19.66 15.13
C SER A 92 -4.10 -20.04 14.34
N GLU A 93 -3.57 -21.25 14.52
CA GLU A 93 -2.41 -21.75 13.81
C GLU A 93 -2.59 -21.75 12.27
N ARG A 94 -3.84 -21.85 11.81
CA ARG A 94 -4.18 -21.80 10.37
C ARG A 94 -4.27 -20.38 9.81
N PHE A 95 -4.15 -19.36 10.68
CA PHE A 95 -4.24 -17.98 10.21
C PHE A 95 -3.03 -17.61 9.36
N HIS A 96 -3.31 -17.09 8.17
CA HIS A 96 -2.29 -16.60 7.27
C HIS A 96 -2.65 -15.17 6.82
N SER A 97 -1.86 -14.18 7.23
CA SER A 97 -2.14 -12.76 7.01
C SER A 97 -2.43 -12.41 5.54
N ARG A 98 -1.81 -13.10 4.60
CA ARG A 98 -2.00 -12.85 3.17
C ARG A 98 -3.22 -13.56 2.58
N TYR A 99 -3.41 -14.85 2.92
CA TYR A 99 -4.43 -15.68 2.26
C TYR A 99 -5.82 -15.52 2.89
N ASN A 100 -5.89 -15.16 4.17
CA ASN A 100 -7.16 -14.87 4.82
C ASN A 100 -7.63 -13.42 4.64
N ALA A 101 -6.82 -12.55 4.02
CA ALA A 101 -7.22 -11.19 3.74
C ALA A 101 -8.32 -11.15 2.67
N MET A 102 -9.45 -10.51 3.01
CA MET A 102 -10.60 -10.31 2.13
C MET A 102 -10.50 -9.02 1.31
N GLY A 103 -9.68 -8.08 1.75
CA GLY A 103 -9.48 -6.83 1.03
C GLY A 103 -8.41 -5.96 1.67
N LYS A 104 -8.06 -4.90 0.95
CA LYS A 104 -7.08 -3.89 1.40
C LYS A 104 -7.55 -2.51 1.02
N THR A 105 -7.28 -1.56 1.90
CA THR A 105 -7.52 -0.14 1.64
C THR A 105 -6.20 0.60 1.58
N TYR A 106 -5.96 1.28 0.46
CA TYR A 106 -4.83 2.18 0.26
C TYR A 106 -5.30 3.60 0.09
N CYS A 107 -4.50 4.56 0.50
CA CYS A 107 -4.70 5.98 0.18
C CYS A 107 -3.46 6.51 -0.52
N TYR A 108 -3.68 7.17 -1.66
CA TYR A 108 -2.67 7.97 -2.34
C TYR A 108 -2.95 9.45 -2.11
N THR A 109 -2.00 10.15 -1.49
CA THR A 109 -2.16 11.56 -1.12
C THR A 109 -1.29 12.44 -1.99
N CYS A 110 -1.93 13.44 -2.63
CA CYS A 110 -1.24 14.52 -3.33
C CYS A 110 -1.37 15.82 -2.55
N TYR A 111 -0.35 16.66 -2.65
CA TYR A 111 -0.37 18.03 -2.19
C TYR A 111 -0.46 18.97 -3.39
N VAL A 112 -1.51 19.79 -3.42
CA VAL A 112 -1.87 20.68 -4.53
C VAL A 112 -1.67 22.17 -4.20
N GLY A 113 -1.17 22.50 -3.00
CA GLY A 113 -0.98 23.87 -2.55
C GLY A 113 0.25 24.55 -3.13
N ASP A 114 0.26 25.88 -3.11
CA ASP A 114 1.33 26.72 -3.67
C ASP A 114 2.62 26.67 -2.86
N LYS A 115 2.53 26.45 -1.54
CA LYS A 115 3.69 26.43 -0.64
C LYS A 115 4.13 24.99 -0.38
N LYS A 116 5.45 24.76 -0.27
CA LYS A 116 6.00 23.44 0.01
C LYS A 116 5.50 22.88 1.35
N PRO A 117 4.96 21.65 1.41
CA PRO A 117 4.50 21.01 2.65
C PRO A 117 5.71 20.45 3.44
N VAL A 118 6.48 21.31 4.08
CA VAL A 118 7.79 20.97 4.69
C VAL A 118 7.69 19.77 5.61
N PHE A 119 6.68 19.71 6.49
CA PHE A 119 6.51 18.59 7.43
C PHE A 119 5.97 17.32 6.77
N ASN A 120 5.09 17.45 5.78
CA ASN A 120 4.45 16.31 5.11
C ASN A 120 5.13 15.91 3.79
N ARG A 121 6.25 16.54 3.41
CA ARG A 121 6.92 16.33 2.13
C ARG A 121 7.29 14.88 1.81
N LYS A 122 7.45 14.07 2.86
CA LYS A 122 7.78 12.64 2.75
C LYS A 122 6.56 11.76 2.50
N TYR A 123 5.35 12.28 2.74
CA TYR A 123 4.10 11.50 2.74
C TYR A 123 3.12 11.93 1.66
N VAL A 124 3.53 12.82 0.76
CA VAL A 124 2.67 13.35 -0.30
C VAL A 124 3.41 13.44 -1.64
N HIS A 125 2.67 13.25 -2.71
CA HIS A 125 3.10 13.63 -4.05
C HIS A 125 2.74 15.11 -4.30
N ILE A 126 3.72 15.97 -4.55
CA ILE A 126 3.50 17.39 -4.81
C ILE A 126 3.19 17.55 -6.31
N THR A 127 1.98 18.02 -6.63
CA THR A 127 1.53 18.22 -8.02
C THR A 127 1.64 19.66 -8.47
N GLY A 128 1.69 20.63 -7.54
CA GLY A 128 1.83 22.05 -7.81
C GLY A 128 0.60 22.73 -8.42
N ALA A 129 -0.48 21.98 -8.67
CA ALA A 129 -1.75 22.50 -9.19
C ALA A 129 -2.91 21.63 -8.73
N VAL A 130 -4.11 22.21 -8.71
CA VAL A 130 -5.36 21.51 -8.38
C VAL A 130 -5.90 20.84 -9.64
N PRO A 131 -6.07 19.50 -9.65
CA PRO A 131 -6.68 18.79 -10.79
C PRO A 131 -8.21 18.93 -10.79
N ASP A 132 -8.84 18.65 -11.91
CA ASP A 132 -10.30 18.48 -12.01
C ASP A 132 -10.72 17.18 -11.29
N VAL A 133 -11.21 17.35 -10.07
CA VAL A 133 -11.64 16.24 -9.21
C VAL A 133 -12.86 15.50 -9.77
N GLU A 134 -13.78 16.21 -10.42
CA GLU A 134 -15.00 15.59 -10.98
C GLU A 134 -14.65 14.73 -12.20
N ALA A 135 -13.77 15.20 -13.08
CA ALA A 135 -13.25 14.36 -14.17
C ALA A 135 -12.53 13.10 -13.63
N MET A 136 -11.73 13.25 -12.54
CA MET A 136 -11.07 12.11 -11.89
C MET A 136 -12.09 11.13 -11.31
N LYS A 137 -13.15 11.58 -10.65
CA LYS A 137 -14.22 10.71 -10.11
C LYS A 137 -14.95 9.95 -11.22
N LYS A 138 -15.26 10.64 -12.33
CA LYS A 138 -15.83 9.99 -13.51
C LYS A 138 -14.91 8.88 -14.04
N ALA A 139 -13.61 9.16 -14.20
CA ALA A 139 -12.64 8.15 -14.62
C ALA A 139 -12.54 6.98 -13.63
N ALA A 140 -12.52 7.26 -12.34
CA ALA A 140 -12.47 6.24 -11.29
C ALA A 140 -13.68 5.31 -11.30
N SER A 141 -14.87 5.79 -11.64
CA SER A 141 -16.10 4.98 -11.70
C SER A 141 -16.00 3.82 -12.68
N TYR A 142 -15.25 3.96 -13.77
CA TYR A 142 -15.01 2.88 -14.75
C TYR A 142 -14.08 1.77 -14.25
N LEU A 143 -13.33 2.02 -13.18
CA LEU A 143 -12.37 1.08 -12.61
C LEU A 143 -12.96 0.24 -11.47
N VAL A 144 -14.16 0.61 -10.97
CA VAL A 144 -14.86 -0.15 -9.92
C VAL A 144 -15.45 -1.42 -10.51
N GLY A 145 -15.38 -2.52 -9.74
CA GLY A 145 -15.84 -3.84 -10.14
C GLY A 145 -14.71 -4.81 -10.44
N VAL A 146 -15.08 -5.92 -11.10
CA VAL A 146 -14.14 -6.99 -11.48
C VAL A 146 -13.62 -6.72 -12.88
N HIS A 147 -12.31 -6.46 -13.00
CA HIS A 147 -11.66 -6.18 -14.28
C HIS A 147 -10.29 -6.86 -14.38
N ASP A 148 -9.82 -7.03 -15.60
CA ASP A 148 -8.43 -7.38 -15.88
C ASP A 148 -7.56 -6.12 -15.87
N PHE A 149 -6.79 -5.94 -14.79
CA PHE A 149 -5.93 -4.78 -14.58
C PHE A 149 -4.51 -4.94 -15.16
N ALA A 150 -4.34 -5.71 -16.23
CA ALA A 150 -3.03 -5.91 -16.86
C ALA A 150 -2.36 -4.59 -17.27
N SER A 151 -3.13 -3.59 -17.77
CA SER A 151 -2.62 -2.24 -18.08
C SER A 151 -2.10 -1.48 -16.86
N PHE A 152 -2.51 -1.87 -15.67
CA PHE A 152 -2.11 -1.26 -14.40
C PHE A 152 -1.17 -2.16 -13.58
N CYS A 153 -0.54 -3.15 -14.22
CA CYS A 153 0.42 -4.06 -13.59
C CYS A 153 1.85 -3.62 -13.91
N GLY A 154 2.67 -3.40 -12.87
CA GLY A 154 4.09 -3.07 -13.02
C GLY A 154 4.98 -4.25 -13.38
N ASN A 155 4.44 -5.48 -13.37
CA ASN A 155 5.18 -6.69 -13.76
C ASN A 155 4.63 -7.27 -15.07
N PRO A 156 5.26 -6.97 -16.22
CA PRO A 156 4.79 -7.46 -17.52
C PRO A 156 4.96 -8.97 -17.71
N LYS A 157 5.79 -9.62 -16.87
CA LYS A 157 6.04 -11.06 -16.90
C LYS A 157 5.21 -11.84 -15.87
N MET A 158 4.14 -11.23 -15.35
CA MET A 158 3.31 -11.84 -14.34
C MET A 158 2.60 -13.09 -14.87
N LYS A 159 2.87 -14.26 -14.26
CA LYS A 159 2.26 -15.55 -14.64
C LYS A 159 0.88 -15.78 -14.00
N LYS A 160 0.56 -15.07 -12.90
CA LYS A 160 -0.72 -15.17 -12.19
C LYS A 160 -1.74 -14.25 -12.82
N SER A 161 -3.03 -14.53 -12.58
CA SER A 161 -4.14 -13.69 -13.05
C SER A 161 -3.96 -12.22 -12.64
N THR A 162 -4.22 -11.33 -13.60
CA THR A 162 -4.28 -9.88 -13.43
C THR A 162 -5.68 -9.36 -13.11
N VAL A 163 -6.66 -10.26 -13.05
CA VAL A 163 -8.04 -9.92 -12.66
C VAL A 163 -8.07 -9.58 -11.15
N ARG A 164 -8.66 -8.43 -10.83
CA ARG A 164 -8.90 -7.96 -9.45
C ARG A 164 -10.28 -7.34 -9.37
N GLU A 165 -10.79 -7.24 -8.15
CA GLU A 165 -12.00 -6.51 -7.85
C GLU A 165 -11.67 -5.25 -7.05
N ILE A 166 -12.07 -4.10 -7.56
CA ILE A 166 -12.04 -2.84 -6.82
C ILE A 166 -13.46 -2.60 -6.32
N TYR A 167 -13.63 -2.55 -4.99
CA TYR A 167 -14.92 -2.33 -4.34
C TYR A 167 -15.32 -0.86 -4.37
N SER A 168 -14.36 0.05 -4.14
CA SER A 168 -14.58 1.50 -4.25
C SER A 168 -13.30 2.26 -4.54
N ILE A 169 -13.47 3.45 -5.17
CA ILE A 169 -12.42 4.47 -5.29
C ILE A 169 -13.06 5.79 -4.87
N ASP A 170 -12.60 6.35 -3.75
CA ASP A 170 -13.06 7.63 -3.23
C ASP A 170 -12.01 8.71 -3.47
N ILE A 171 -12.42 9.83 -4.09
CA ILE A 171 -11.53 10.95 -4.38
C ILE A 171 -12.07 12.19 -3.67
N SER A 172 -11.24 12.80 -2.81
CA SER A 172 -11.62 13.98 -2.04
C SER A 172 -10.48 15.00 -2.00
N LEU A 173 -10.85 16.27 -2.14
CA LEU A 173 -9.98 17.41 -1.94
C LEU A 173 -10.37 18.12 -0.65
N LYS A 174 -9.43 18.18 0.31
CA LYS A 174 -9.62 18.89 1.59
C LYS A 174 -8.45 19.85 1.81
N GLY A 175 -8.72 21.14 1.73
CA GLY A 175 -7.67 22.16 1.71
C GLY A 175 -6.69 21.92 0.58
N SER A 176 -5.42 21.80 0.88
CA SER A 176 -4.36 21.53 -0.11
C SER A 176 -4.04 20.02 -0.31
N TYR A 177 -4.88 19.11 0.20
CA TYR A 177 -4.64 17.67 0.12
C TYR A 177 -5.71 16.98 -0.72
N LEU A 178 -5.29 16.39 -1.82
CA LEU A 178 -6.10 15.49 -2.64
C LEU A 178 -5.82 14.04 -2.20
N ASN A 179 -6.85 13.34 -1.77
CA ASN A 179 -6.76 11.94 -1.38
C ASN A 179 -7.53 11.06 -2.36
N MET A 180 -6.89 10.01 -2.83
CA MET A 180 -7.49 8.93 -3.63
C MET A 180 -7.43 7.66 -2.79
N THR A 181 -8.57 7.18 -2.30
CA THR A 181 -8.68 5.98 -1.47
C THR A 181 -9.21 4.82 -2.30
N PHE A 182 -8.46 3.74 -2.35
CA PHE A 182 -8.76 2.53 -3.12
C PHE A 182 -9.05 1.38 -2.16
N HIS A 183 -10.23 0.79 -2.26
CA HIS A 183 -10.58 -0.44 -1.53
C HIS A 183 -10.84 -1.55 -2.54
N GLY A 184 -10.21 -2.72 -2.37
CA GLY A 184 -10.36 -3.85 -3.30
C GLY A 184 -9.87 -5.16 -2.71
N SER A 185 -10.16 -6.27 -3.39
CA SER A 185 -9.80 -7.64 -2.99
C SER A 185 -8.29 -7.86 -2.88
N GLY A 186 -7.53 -7.14 -3.69
CA GLY A 186 -6.08 -7.15 -3.74
C GLY A 186 -5.57 -6.30 -4.90
N PHE A 187 -4.29 -6.01 -4.90
CA PHE A 187 -3.67 -5.15 -5.90
C PHE A 187 -2.44 -5.82 -6.51
N LEU A 188 -2.20 -5.54 -7.79
CA LEU A 188 -1.01 -5.98 -8.52
C LEU A 188 0.19 -5.10 -8.15
N GLN A 189 1.38 -5.52 -8.55
CA GLN A 189 2.58 -4.71 -8.35
C GLN A 189 2.40 -3.32 -8.97
N TYR A 190 2.67 -2.27 -8.21
CA TYR A 190 2.52 -0.85 -8.57
C TYR A 190 1.09 -0.41 -8.94
N MET A 191 0.09 -1.28 -8.89
CA MET A 191 -1.25 -1.02 -9.43
C MET A 191 -1.85 0.29 -8.89
N VAL A 192 -1.90 0.50 -7.58
CA VAL A 192 -2.49 1.72 -7.01
C VAL A 192 -1.74 2.98 -7.45
N ARG A 193 -0.42 2.92 -7.56
CA ARG A 193 0.40 4.04 -8.02
C ARG A 193 0.18 4.35 -9.51
N ILE A 194 0.02 3.32 -10.34
CA ILE A 194 -0.28 3.47 -11.78
C ILE A 194 -1.70 4.03 -11.96
N LEU A 195 -2.68 3.52 -11.21
CA LEU A 195 -4.04 4.05 -11.18
C LEU A 195 -4.03 5.52 -10.78
N SER A 196 -3.33 5.87 -9.70
CA SER A 196 -3.22 7.26 -9.23
C SER A 196 -2.58 8.18 -10.26
N GLY A 197 -1.50 7.75 -10.90
CA GLY A 197 -0.85 8.52 -11.97
C GLY A 197 -1.77 8.73 -13.18
N THR A 198 -2.50 7.68 -13.58
CA THR A 198 -3.43 7.75 -14.71
C THR A 198 -4.63 8.65 -14.39
N LEU A 199 -5.18 8.58 -13.18
CA LEU A 199 -6.26 9.48 -12.72
C LEU A 199 -5.80 10.94 -12.65
N LEU A 200 -4.55 11.19 -12.24
CA LEU A 200 -3.96 12.54 -12.28
C LEU A 200 -3.82 13.06 -13.71
N GLU A 201 -3.49 12.23 -14.70
CA GLU A 201 -3.48 12.64 -16.11
C GLU A 201 -4.87 13.10 -16.55
N VAL A 202 -5.94 12.43 -16.11
CA VAL A 202 -7.33 12.88 -16.37
C VAL A 202 -7.59 14.21 -15.67
N GLY A 203 -7.27 14.33 -14.40
CA GLY A 203 -7.50 15.56 -13.64
C GLY A 203 -6.76 16.78 -14.19
N PHE A 204 -5.63 16.58 -14.86
CA PHE A 204 -4.87 17.64 -15.52
C PHE A 204 -5.20 17.79 -17.03
N GLY A 205 -6.27 17.17 -17.51
CA GLY A 205 -6.72 17.29 -18.89
C GLY A 205 -5.79 16.67 -19.93
N LYS A 206 -4.86 15.81 -19.54
CA LYS A 206 -3.93 15.10 -20.43
C LYS A 206 -4.56 13.84 -21.04
N ARG A 207 -5.71 13.43 -20.52
CA ARG A 207 -6.41 12.21 -20.88
C ARG A 207 -7.90 12.38 -20.61
N GLU A 208 -8.74 11.84 -21.49
CA GLU A 208 -10.18 11.80 -21.30
C GLU A 208 -10.56 10.78 -20.21
N ALA A 209 -11.62 11.07 -19.44
CA ALA A 209 -12.09 10.16 -18.39
C ALA A 209 -12.53 8.79 -18.94
N ASP A 210 -13.18 8.79 -20.11
CA ASP A 210 -13.72 7.58 -20.75
C ASP A 210 -12.62 6.62 -21.25
N SER A 211 -11.37 7.11 -21.42
CA SER A 211 -10.22 6.29 -21.82
C SER A 211 -9.89 5.16 -20.83
N MET A 212 -10.42 5.20 -19.59
CA MET A 212 -10.24 4.11 -18.62
C MET A 212 -10.78 2.78 -19.14
N GLN A 213 -11.91 2.81 -19.85
CA GLN A 213 -12.51 1.60 -20.45
C GLN A 213 -11.60 0.99 -21.53
N GLU A 214 -10.99 1.84 -22.34
CA GLU A 214 -10.03 1.40 -23.39
C GLU A 214 -8.77 0.81 -22.75
N LEU A 215 -8.25 1.42 -21.67
CA LEU A 215 -7.10 0.91 -20.95
C LEU A 215 -7.35 -0.48 -20.35
N LEU A 216 -8.54 -0.72 -19.78
CA LEU A 216 -8.93 -2.04 -19.26
C LEU A 216 -8.96 -3.08 -20.38
N LYS A 217 -9.50 -2.73 -21.55
CA LYS A 217 -9.58 -3.63 -22.73
C LYS A 217 -8.21 -3.90 -23.35
N ALA A 218 -7.34 -2.88 -23.40
CA ALA A 218 -6.06 -2.94 -24.10
C ALA A 218 -5.04 -3.90 -23.46
N LYS A 219 -5.13 -4.13 -22.13
CA LYS A 219 -4.20 -4.98 -21.38
C LYS A 219 -2.73 -4.65 -21.64
N ASN A 220 -2.44 -3.38 -21.83
CA ASN A 220 -1.12 -2.87 -22.19
C ASN A 220 -0.66 -1.77 -21.23
N ARG A 221 0.39 -2.07 -20.44
CA ARG A 221 0.96 -1.14 -19.45
C ARG A 221 1.44 0.18 -20.07
N SER A 222 1.95 0.15 -21.30
CA SER A 222 2.51 1.34 -21.93
C SER A 222 1.47 2.43 -22.26
N LEU A 223 0.18 2.05 -22.31
CA LEU A 223 -0.93 2.98 -22.56
C LEU A 223 -1.44 3.66 -21.29
N ALA A 224 -1.19 3.08 -20.12
CA ALA A 224 -1.55 3.69 -18.84
C ALA A 224 -0.55 4.80 -18.45
N GLY A 225 -0.98 5.66 -17.55
CA GLY A 225 -0.18 6.78 -17.07
C GLY A 225 1.09 6.36 -16.31
N ALA A 226 1.92 7.33 -15.99
CA ALA A 226 3.14 7.12 -15.22
C ALA A 226 2.87 6.52 -13.84
N THR A 227 3.78 5.71 -13.34
CA THR A 227 3.71 5.22 -11.95
C THR A 227 3.96 6.39 -11.00
N ALA A 228 2.95 6.78 -10.24
CA ALA A 228 3.05 7.89 -9.31
C ALA A 228 4.10 7.60 -8.20
N PRO A 229 4.78 8.63 -7.64
CA PRO A 229 5.82 8.47 -6.63
C PRO A 229 5.36 7.66 -5.40
N ALA A 230 6.22 6.77 -4.89
CA ALA A 230 5.90 5.88 -3.77
C ALA A 230 5.48 6.64 -2.51
N LYS A 231 6.13 7.77 -2.21
CA LYS A 231 5.91 8.57 -1.00
C LYS A 231 4.48 9.11 -0.80
N GLY A 232 3.66 9.11 -1.84
CA GLY A 232 2.24 9.48 -1.72
C GLY A 232 1.36 8.31 -1.27
N LEU A 233 1.86 7.06 -1.30
CA LEU A 233 1.06 5.86 -1.05
C LEU A 233 1.20 5.36 0.38
N SER A 234 0.06 5.08 1.01
CA SER A 234 -0.01 4.41 2.32
C SER A 234 -1.04 3.29 2.30
N LEU A 235 -0.67 2.10 2.82
CA LEU A 235 -1.62 1.05 3.16
C LEU A 235 -2.34 1.46 4.46
N LEU A 236 -3.65 1.68 4.39
CA LEU A 236 -4.43 2.10 5.57
C LEU A 236 -4.88 0.91 6.41
N LYS A 237 -5.37 -0.15 5.75
CA LYS A 237 -5.97 -1.29 6.45
C LYS A 237 -5.97 -2.55 5.59
N VAL A 238 -5.82 -3.69 6.24
CA VAL A 238 -6.10 -5.02 5.70
C VAL A 238 -7.40 -5.53 6.36
N HIS A 239 -8.32 -6.05 5.56
CA HIS A 239 -9.63 -6.51 6.01
C HIS A 239 -9.64 -8.03 6.09
N TYR A 240 -10.18 -8.56 7.18
CA TYR A 240 -10.39 -9.98 7.44
C TYR A 240 -11.87 -10.25 7.77
N ALA A 241 -12.31 -11.50 7.65
CA ALA A 241 -13.58 -11.91 8.22
C ALA A 241 -13.57 -11.70 9.75
N ASN A 242 -14.71 -11.29 10.29
CA ASN A 242 -14.91 -11.14 11.74
C ASN A 242 -14.97 -12.50 12.42
#